data_f577108cc3dfea218ed68ac91f402c41
#
_entry.id   f577108cc3dfea218ed68ac91f402c41
#
_cell.length_a   1.000
_cell.length_b   1.000
_cell.length_c   1.000
_cell.angle_alpha   90.00
_cell.angle_beta   90.00
_cell.angle_gamma   90.00
#
_symmetry.space_group_name_H-M   'P 1'
#
loop_
_entity.id
_entity.type
_entity.pdbx_description
1 polymer ?
#
loop_
_entity_poly.entity_id
_entity_poly.type
_entity_poly.pdbx_seq_one_letter_code
_entity_poly.pdbx_strand_id
1 'polypeptide(L)'
;MNVFLTLVRRELGAAFNSLTGYVVVAITLLLAGFGLMDIVERLNSDRTPSPIPEIFFADGIVFWVTLILTTPVITMRTFAAEKALGTYEALMTTPVGEWQVVLAKFTGSLAFYLLSWAPLIGVLVVLRQVTHQPQLLDPWAMCGVLTGIACIGSTFLSIGVFASSLTRSQIIAAMTSLLIGIGLWTMSLRFSQTDTAGDRLGRLMDHLSVTHHMQDFARGVIDGRALVFHLSATFFFLFLTQRVIEMRRWK
;
A
#
# COMPACT_ATOMS: atom_id res chain seq x y z
N MET A 1 28.94 7.90 4.84
CA MET A 1 27.49 8.15 4.63
C MET A 1 26.93 6.91 3.95
N ASN A 2 25.90 6.28 4.51
CA ASN A 2 25.40 5.00 3.96
C ASN A 2 24.78 5.23 2.58
N VAL A 3 25.34 4.60 1.55
CA VAL A 3 24.88 4.68 0.14
C VAL A 3 23.38 4.41 0.06
N PHE A 4 22.86 3.46 0.82
CA PHE A 4 21.45 3.13 0.91
C PHE A 4 20.58 4.35 1.31
N LEU A 5 20.94 5.06 2.39
CA LEU A 5 20.18 6.22 2.86
C LEU A 5 20.20 7.37 1.84
N THR A 6 21.31 7.55 1.13
CA THR A 6 21.41 8.55 0.05
C THR A 6 20.46 8.22 -1.10
N LEU A 7 20.36 6.95 -1.47
CA LEU A 7 19.42 6.49 -2.50
C LEU A 7 17.97 6.67 -2.07
N VAL A 8 17.61 6.28 -0.83
CA VAL A 8 16.25 6.47 -0.29
C VAL A 8 15.87 7.95 -0.29
N ARG A 9 16.77 8.84 0.19
CA ARG A 9 16.53 10.28 0.21
C ARG A 9 16.35 10.85 -1.19
N ARG A 10 17.09 10.37 -2.17
CA ARG A 10 16.96 10.75 -3.58
C ARG A 10 15.58 10.35 -4.13
N GLU A 11 15.13 9.13 -3.88
CA GLU A 11 13.83 8.63 -4.33
C GLU A 11 12.67 9.42 -3.68
N LEU A 12 12.74 9.65 -2.36
CA LEU A 12 11.77 10.50 -1.67
C LEU A 12 11.74 11.92 -2.23
N GLY A 13 12.91 12.55 -2.41
CA GLY A 13 12.99 13.88 -2.99
C GLY A 13 12.43 13.93 -4.41
N ALA A 14 12.67 12.90 -5.22
CA ALA A 14 12.11 12.80 -6.57
C ALA A 14 10.57 12.66 -6.55
N ALA A 15 10.00 11.95 -5.58
CA ALA A 15 8.55 11.83 -5.41
C ALA A 15 7.91 13.17 -5.01
N PHE A 16 8.44 13.85 -4.00
CA PHE A 16 7.90 15.14 -3.52
C PHE A 16 8.11 16.31 -4.49
N ASN A 17 9.19 16.29 -5.26
CA ASN A 17 9.46 17.35 -6.25
C ASN A 17 8.82 17.08 -7.63
N SER A 18 8.02 16.03 -7.76
CA SER A 18 7.34 15.70 -9.01
C SER A 18 5.87 16.09 -9.00
N LEU A 19 5.34 16.56 -10.15
CA LEU A 19 3.91 16.80 -10.32
C LEU A 19 3.07 15.56 -9.96
N THR A 20 3.54 14.37 -10.30
CA THR A 20 2.87 13.11 -9.97
C THR A 20 2.75 12.88 -8.47
N GLY A 21 3.73 13.29 -7.67
CA GLY A 21 3.66 13.19 -6.22
C GLY A 21 2.56 14.06 -5.63
N TYR A 22 2.44 15.31 -6.09
CA TYR A 22 1.35 16.20 -5.67
C TYR A 22 -0.02 15.66 -6.09
N VAL A 23 -0.14 15.11 -7.30
CA VAL A 23 -1.38 14.48 -7.77
C VAL A 23 -1.77 13.29 -6.89
N VAL A 24 -0.82 12.43 -6.51
CA VAL A 24 -1.09 11.30 -5.60
C VAL A 24 -1.61 11.80 -4.26
N VAL A 25 -0.96 12.77 -3.64
CA VAL A 25 -1.40 13.33 -2.35
C VAL A 25 -2.78 13.96 -2.48
N ALA A 26 -3.03 14.74 -3.55
CA ALA A 26 -4.32 15.36 -3.80
C ALA A 26 -5.45 14.34 -3.98
N ILE A 27 -5.22 13.27 -4.76
CA ILE A 27 -6.20 12.19 -4.94
C ILE A 27 -6.44 11.46 -3.62
N THR A 28 -5.39 11.13 -2.86
CA THR A 28 -5.52 10.49 -1.56
C THR A 28 -6.37 11.31 -0.60
N LEU A 29 -6.11 12.64 -0.52
CA LEU A 29 -6.88 13.55 0.33
C LEU A 29 -8.33 13.70 -0.12
N LEU A 30 -8.56 13.80 -1.43
CA LEU A 30 -9.91 13.91 -1.99
C LEU A 30 -10.73 12.66 -1.68
N LEU A 31 -10.19 11.47 -1.95
CA LEU A 31 -10.86 10.22 -1.66
C LEU A 31 -11.06 10.02 -0.15
N ALA A 32 -10.06 10.35 0.67
CA ALA A 32 -10.19 10.34 2.12
C ALA A 32 -11.31 11.26 2.61
N GLY A 33 -11.45 12.44 2.00
CA GLY A 33 -12.55 13.37 2.28
C GLY A 33 -13.93 12.76 2.01
N PHE A 34 -14.10 12.06 0.90
CA PHE A 34 -15.35 11.32 0.62
C PHE A 34 -15.61 10.23 1.66
N GLY A 35 -14.59 9.48 2.07
CA GLY A 35 -14.75 8.49 3.13
C GLY A 35 -15.12 9.10 4.49
N LEU A 36 -14.60 10.31 4.80
CA LEU A 36 -15.01 11.02 6.01
C LEU A 36 -16.49 11.47 5.95
N MET A 37 -17.00 11.85 4.78
CA MET A 37 -18.44 12.16 4.61
C MET A 37 -19.30 10.93 4.89
N ASP A 38 -18.92 9.74 4.41
CA ASP A 38 -19.62 8.47 4.70
C ASP A 38 -19.61 8.16 6.21
N ILE A 39 -18.48 8.40 6.90
CA ILE A 39 -18.40 8.26 8.36
C ILE A 39 -19.41 9.18 9.06
N VAL A 40 -19.43 10.46 8.71
CA VAL A 40 -20.30 11.44 9.33
C VAL A 40 -21.77 11.09 9.10
N GLU A 41 -22.14 10.64 7.91
CA GLU A 41 -23.51 10.20 7.58
C GLU A 41 -23.92 8.98 8.41
N ARG A 42 -23.05 7.99 8.53
CA ARG A 42 -23.31 6.78 9.34
C ARG A 42 -23.41 7.10 10.84
N LEU A 43 -22.56 7.99 11.36
CA LEU A 43 -22.63 8.42 12.76
C LEU A 43 -23.92 9.18 13.08
N ASN A 44 -24.49 9.93 12.12
CA ASN A 44 -25.74 10.66 12.29
C ASN A 44 -26.98 9.77 12.14
N SER A 45 -26.85 8.59 11.56
CA SER A 45 -27.99 7.69 11.29
C SER A 45 -28.44 6.82 12.47
N ASP A 46 -27.91 6.99 13.65
CA ASP A 46 -28.36 6.48 14.98
C ASP A 46 -28.46 4.97 15.19
N ARG A 47 -27.89 4.14 14.35
CA ARG A 47 -28.07 2.70 14.49
C ARG A 47 -26.76 1.97 14.78
N THR A 48 -26.34 1.98 16.01
CA THR A 48 -25.14 1.33 16.54
C THR A 48 -23.82 1.98 16.09
N PRO A 49 -23.12 2.68 16.98
CA PRO A 49 -21.84 3.32 16.64
C PRO A 49 -20.76 2.26 16.47
N SER A 50 -20.56 1.81 15.23
CA SER A 50 -19.37 1.04 14.91
C SER A 50 -18.12 1.92 15.04
N PRO A 51 -16.98 1.38 15.48
CA PRO A 51 -15.73 2.15 15.56
C PRO A 51 -15.38 2.77 14.21
N ILE A 52 -14.98 4.04 14.21
CA ILE A 52 -14.64 4.78 12.97
C ILE A 52 -13.60 4.06 12.12
N PRO A 53 -12.53 3.45 12.69
CA PRO A 53 -11.57 2.68 11.91
C PRO A 53 -12.19 1.52 11.13
N GLU A 54 -13.17 0.84 11.71
CA GLU A 54 -13.87 -0.28 11.06
C GLU A 54 -14.70 0.22 9.86
N ILE A 55 -15.43 1.30 10.02
CA ILE A 55 -16.26 1.91 8.96
C ILE A 55 -15.41 2.32 7.76
N PHE A 56 -14.27 2.96 8.00
CA PHE A 56 -13.45 3.53 6.94
C PHE A 56 -12.54 2.49 6.27
N PHE A 57 -11.84 1.69 7.07
CA PHE A 57 -10.78 0.83 6.57
C PHE A 57 -11.22 -0.61 6.33
N ALA A 58 -12.19 -1.12 7.10
CA ALA A 58 -12.68 -2.49 6.94
C ALA A 58 -13.79 -2.57 5.90
N ASP A 59 -14.86 -1.78 6.08
CA ASP A 59 -16.06 -1.83 5.23
C ASP A 59 -16.01 -0.80 4.10
N GLY A 60 -15.16 0.23 4.23
CA GLY A 60 -15.09 1.35 3.29
C GLY A 60 -14.42 0.97 1.96
N ILE A 61 -15.16 1.04 0.85
CA ILE A 61 -14.62 0.89 -0.50
C ILE A 61 -13.55 1.96 -0.80
N VAL A 62 -13.64 3.11 -0.17
CA VAL A 62 -12.75 4.26 -0.39
C VAL A 62 -11.30 3.93 -0.08
N PHE A 63 -11.04 3.19 1.01
CA PHE A 63 -9.70 2.74 1.35
C PHE A 63 -9.10 1.89 0.21
N TRP A 64 -9.83 0.90 -0.28
CA TRP A 64 -9.36 0.00 -1.34
C TRP A 64 -9.15 0.71 -2.66
N VAL A 65 -10.07 1.58 -3.05
CA VAL A 65 -9.94 2.40 -4.26
C VAL A 65 -8.71 3.30 -4.16
N THR A 66 -8.51 3.94 -3.01
CA THR A 66 -7.32 4.79 -2.79
C THR A 66 -6.03 3.97 -2.89
N LEU A 67 -5.95 2.81 -2.24
CA LEU A 67 -4.80 1.92 -2.27
C LEU A 67 -4.49 1.48 -3.71
N ILE A 68 -5.50 0.94 -4.41
CA ILE A 68 -5.36 0.37 -5.76
C ILE A 68 -4.99 1.43 -6.79
N LEU A 69 -5.45 2.68 -6.65
CA LEU A 69 -5.10 3.76 -7.56
C LEU A 69 -3.74 4.39 -7.27
N THR A 70 -3.42 4.62 -5.98
CA THR A 70 -2.20 5.35 -5.61
C THR A 70 -0.94 4.50 -5.75
N THR A 71 -0.99 3.20 -5.41
CA THR A 71 0.20 2.34 -5.45
C THR A 71 0.80 2.18 -6.84
N PRO A 72 0.04 1.97 -7.96
CA PRO A 72 0.59 1.95 -9.30
C PRO A 72 1.20 3.29 -9.73
N VAL A 73 0.56 4.41 -9.37
CA VAL A 73 1.06 5.74 -9.73
C VAL A 73 2.37 6.06 -9.02
N ILE A 74 2.51 5.66 -7.75
CA ILE A 74 3.77 5.82 -7.00
C ILE A 74 4.89 4.97 -7.62
N THR A 75 4.60 3.72 -7.99
CA THR A 75 5.61 2.74 -8.38
C THR A 75 5.93 2.73 -9.87
N MET A 76 5.05 3.25 -10.74
CA MET A 76 5.24 3.20 -12.20
C MET A 76 6.57 3.81 -12.66
N ARG A 77 7.10 4.79 -11.93
CA ARG A 77 8.31 5.53 -12.30
C ARG A 77 9.60 4.92 -11.73
N THR A 78 9.53 4.01 -10.76
CA THR A 78 10.68 3.52 -10.00
C THR A 78 11.79 2.95 -10.87
N PHE A 79 11.45 2.10 -11.85
CA PHE A 79 12.41 1.53 -12.81
C PHE A 79 12.07 1.89 -14.26
N ALA A 80 10.79 1.96 -14.63
CA ALA A 80 10.39 2.19 -16.01
C ALA A 80 10.84 3.57 -16.54
N ALA A 81 10.81 4.61 -15.69
CA ALA A 81 11.30 5.93 -16.06
C ALA A 81 12.81 5.93 -16.34
N GLU A 82 13.62 5.32 -15.46
CA GLU A 82 15.07 5.24 -15.64
C GLU A 82 15.43 4.45 -16.89
N LYS A 83 14.70 3.37 -17.18
CA LYS A 83 14.89 2.58 -18.40
C LYS A 83 14.50 3.35 -19.67
N ALA A 84 13.44 4.17 -19.59
CA ALA A 84 13.03 5.02 -20.72
C ALA A 84 14.03 6.13 -21.02
N LEU A 85 14.65 6.70 -19.98
CA LEU A 85 15.64 7.78 -20.08
C LEU A 85 17.08 7.29 -20.33
N GLY A 86 17.33 5.97 -20.30
CA GLY A 86 18.68 5.40 -20.44
C GLY A 86 19.57 5.57 -19.19
N THR A 87 19.08 6.21 -18.13
CA THR A 87 19.84 6.42 -16.88
C THR A 87 20.01 5.14 -16.04
N TYR A 88 19.23 4.12 -16.36
CA TYR A 88 19.32 2.80 -15.73
C TYR A 88 20.69 2.15 -15.92
N GLU A 89 21.28 2.26 -17.11
CA GLU A 89 22.61 1.71 -17.42
C GLU A 89 23.69 2.40 -16.58
N ALA A 90 23.63 3.72 -16.45
CA ALA A 90 24.53 4.48 -15.59
C ALA A 90 24.41 4.07 -14.10
N LEU A 91 23.22 3.73 -13.63
CA LEU A 91 23.02 3.23 -12.27
C LEU A 91 23.68 1.85 -12.07
N MET A 92 23.62 0.99 -13.09
CA MET A 92 24.19 -0.37 -13.03
C MET A 92 25.72 -0.41 -13.13
N THR A 93 26.37 0.66 -13.63
CA THR A 93 27.84 0.77 -13.64
C THR A 93 28.41 1.24 -12.30
N THR A 94 27.56 1.71 -11.38
CA THR A 94 28.00 2.10 -10.03
C THR A 94 28.31 0.86 -9.18
N PRO A 95 29.27 0.91 -8.23
CA PRO A 95 29.62 -0.20 -7.35
C PRO A 95 28.57 -0.41 -6.23
N VAL A 96 27.28 -0.38 -6.59
CA VAL A 96 26.15 -0.57 -5.66
C VAL A 96 25.52 -1.93 -5.92
N GLY A 97 25.27 -2.68 -4.86
CA GLY A 97 24.60 -3.97 -4.96
C GLY A 97 23.14 -3.84 -5.45
N GLU A 98 22.71 -4.75 -6.29
CA GLU A 98 21.36 -4.76 -6.88
C GLU A 98 20.25 -4.75 -5.79
N TRP A 99 20.44 -5.54 -4.73
CA TRP A 99 19.56 -5.54 -3.57
C TRP A 99 19.44 -4.16 -2.91
N GLN A 100 20.56 -3.42 -2.81
CA GLN A 100 20.54 -2.08 -2.22
C GLN A 100 19.71 -1.12 -3.06
N VAL A 101 19.78 -1.23 -4.39
CA VAL A 101 18.99 -0.41 -5.30
C VAL A 101 17.49 -0.76 -5.19
N VAL A 102 17.14 -2.05 -5.24
CA VAL A 102 15.74 -2.50 -5.13
C VAL A 102 15.13 -2.07 -3.80
N LEU A 103 15.82 -2.33 -2.69
CA LEU A 103 15.35 -1.98 -1.36
C LEU A 103 15.27 -0.46 -1.17
N ALA A 104 16.21 0.33 -1.70
CA ALA A 104 16.16 1.79 -1.59
C ALA A 104 14.96 2.37 -2.34
N LYS A 105 14.68 1.89 -3.55
CA LYS A 105 13.51 2.31 -4.34
C LYS A 105 12.19 1.90 -3.68
N PHE A 106 12.11 0.67 -3.19
CA PHE A 106 10.95 0.19 -2.44
C PHE A 106 10.73 1.00 -1.16
N THR A 107 11.77 1.20 -0.35
CA THR A 107 11.68 1.96 0.91
C THR A 107 11.30 3.42 0.67
N GLY A 108 11.85 4.04 -0.39
CA GLY A 108 11.47 5.40 -0.80
C GLY A 108 9.99 5.49 -1.19
N SER A 109 9.51 4.54 -1.99
CA SER A 109 8.10 4.46 -2.39
C SER A 109 7.17 4.19 -1.20
N LEU A 110 7.57 3.29 -0.29
CA LEU A 110 6.81 2.97 0.92
C LEU A 110 6.73 4.18 1.87
N ALA A 111 7.84 4.87 2.08
CA ALA A 111 7.86 6.06 2.92
C ALA A 111 6.98 7.18 2.34
N PHE A 112 7.02 7.41 1.03
CA PHE A 112 6.14 8.37 0.36
C PHE A 112 4.66 7.97 0.49
N TYR A 113 4.34 6.68 0.30
CA TYR A 113 3.00 6.14 0.47
C TYR A 113 2.48 6.35 1.91
N LEU A 114 3.27 6.00 2.93
CA LEU A 114 2.87 6.20 4.33
C LEU A 114 2.67 7.68 4.67
N LEU A 115 3.52 8.56 4.14
CA LEU A 115 3.37 10.00 4.31
C LEU A 115 2.11 10.55 3.62
N SER A 116 1.66 9.96 2.52
CA SER A 116 0.41 10.36 1.85
C SER A 116 -0.85 10.07 2.69
N TRP A 117 -0.77 9.11 3.63
CA TRP A 117 -1.85 8.80 4.58
C TRP A 117 -1.80 9.66 5.86
N ALA A 118 -0.68 10.33 6.14
CA ALA A 118 -0.50 11.11 7.37
C ALA A 118 -1.59 12.19 7.60
N PRO A 119 -2.07 12.93 6.59
CA PRO A 119 -3.12 13.93 6.78
C PRO A 119 -4.44 13.31 7.23
N LEU A 120 -4.83 12.15 6.68
CA LEU A 120 -6.05 11.44 7.10
C LEU A 120 -5.95 11.02 8.57
N ILE A 121 -4.79 10.46 8.96
CA ILE A 121 -4.55 10.08 10.36
C ILE A 121 -4.63 11.30 11.27
N GLY A 122 -4.08 12.45 10.83
CA GLY A 122 -4.21 13.73 11.53
C GLY A 122 -5.66 14.14 11.75
N VAL A 123 -6.51 14.03 10.72
CA VAL A 123 -7.95 14.33 10.82
C VAL A 123 -8.64 13.38 11.80
N LEU A 124 -8.34 12.09 11.79
CA LEU A 124 -8.90 11.12 12.74
C LEU A 124 -8.50 11.45 14.19
N VAL A 125 -7.25 11.87 14.42
CA VAL A 125 -6.80 12.31 15.75
C VAL A 125 -7.56 13.56 16.21
N VAL A 126 -7.74 14.55 15.33
CA VAL A 126 -8.53 15.76 15.63
C VAL A 126 -9.99 15.40 15.93
N LEU A 127 -10.59 14.52 15.12
CA LEU A 127 -11.96 14.05 15.33
C LEU A 127 -12.14 13.40 16.70
N ARG A 128 -11.17 12.59 17.14
CA ARG A 128 -11.15 12.00 18.48
C ARG A 128 -11.16 13.06 19.59
N GLN A 129 -10.41 14.16 19.41
CA GLN A 129 -10.36 15.23 20.41
C GLN A 129 -11.66 16.03 20.48
N VAL A 130 -12.30 16.25 19.34
CA VAL A 130 -13.53 17.07 19.22
C VAL A 130 -14.76 16.29 19.71
N THR A 131 -14.88 15.02 19.37
CA THR A 131 -16.06 14.22 19.73
C THR A 131 -16.10 13.82 21.21
N HIS A 132 -14.97 13.90 21.93
CA HIS A 132 -14.86 13.47 23.34
C HIS A 132 -15.35 12.04 23.63
N GLN A 133 -15.51 11.21 22.59
CA GLN A 133 -15.96 9.83 22.69
C GLN A 133 -14.79 8.86 22.43
N PRO A 134 -14.09 8.41 23.48
CA PRO A 134 -12.91 7.53 23.31
C PRO A 134 -13.25 6.17 22.70
N GLN A 135 -14.52 5.76 22.77
CA GLN A 135 -15.00 4.48 22.21
C GLN A 135 -15.02 4.45 20.68
N LEU A 136 -15.12 5.62 20.01
CA LEU A 136 -15.16 5.71 18.54
C LEU A 136 -13.77 5.57 17.90
N LEU A 137 -12.70 5.89 18.64
CA LEU A 137 -11.33 5.88 18.16
C LEU A 137 -10.40 5.32 19.26
N ASP A 138 -10.39 3.99 19.37
CA ASP A 138 -9.48 3.28 20.26
C ASP A 138 -8.03 3.43 19.75
N PRO A 139 -7.06 3.77 20.63
CA PRO A 139 -5.64 3.81 20.28
C PRO A 139 -5.09 2.50 19.70
N TRP A 140 -5.55 1.37 20.20
CA TRP A 140 -5.15 0.05 19.69
C TRP A 140 -5.66 -0.19 18.27
N ALA A 141 -6.89 0.18 17.97
CA ALA A 141 -7.44 0.14 16.62
C ALA A 141 -6.66 1.06 15.66
N MET A 142 -6.25 2.25 16.13
CA MET A 142 -5.39 3.16 15.34
C MET A 142 -4.02 2.56 15.04
N CYS A 143 -3.37 1.90 16.01
CA CYS A 143 -2.12 1.17 15.79
C CYS A 143 -2.31 0.00 14.81
N GLY A 144 -3.42 -0.72 14.93
CA GLY A 144 -3.81 -1.77 13.99
C GLY A 144 -3.95 -1.25 12.56
N VAL A 145 -4.70 -0.15 12.38
CA VAL A 145 -4.86 0.50 11.06
C VAL A 145 -3.53 0.91 10.45
N LEU A 146 -2.65 1.56 11.23
CA LEU A 146 -1.32 1.95 10.74
C LEU A 146 -0.51 0.73 10.29
N THR A 147 -0.57 -0.36 11.05
CA THR A 147 0.08 -1.62 10.70
C THR A 147 -0.53 -2.21 9.42
N GLY A 148 -1.87 -2.20 9.30
CA GLY A 148 -2.58 -2.66 8.11
C GLY A 148 -2.22 -1.86 6.86
N ILE A 149 -2.24 -0.52 6.94
CA ILE A 149 -1.82 0.37 5.85
C ILE A 149 -0.38 0.05 5.41
N ALA A 150 0.53 -0.14 6.37
CA ALA A 150 1.94 -0.43 6.09
C ALA A 150 2.11 -1.82 5.45
N CYS A 151 1.50 -2.86 6.00
CA CYS A 151 1.64 -4.24 5.54
C CYS A 151 0.97 -4.47 4.18
N ILE A 152 -0.30 -4.06 4.05
CA ILE A 152 -1.04 -4.21 2.78
C ILE A 152 -0.41 -3.30 1.72
N GLY A 153 -0.13 -2.05 2.07
CA GLY A 153 0.56 -1.12 1.18
C GLY A 153 1.91 -1.63 0.69
N SER A 154 2.71 -2.25 1.56
CA SER A 154 4.00 -2.83 1.18
C SER A 154 3.85 -3.94 0.14
N THR A 155 2.81 -4.78 0.26
CA THR A 155 2.52 -5.84 -0.72
C THR A 155 2.15 -5.24 -2.09
N PHE A 156 1.22 -4.28 -2.13
CA PHE A 156 0.82 -3.65 -3.39
C PHE A 156 1.95 -2.83 -4.03
N LEU A 157 2.73 -2.13 -3.23
CA LEU A 157 3.92 -1.40 -3.72
C LEU A 157 4.98 -2.35 -4.28
N SER A 158 5.24 -3.49 -3.63
CA SER A 158 6.22 -4.47 -4.15
C SER A 158 5.79 -5.05 -5.50
N ILE A 159 4.51 -5.31 -5.70
CA ILE A 159 3.93 -5.70 -6.99
C ILE A 159 4.15 -4.60 -8.03
N GLY A 160 3.91 -3.33 -7.67
CA GLY A 160 4.11 -2.20 -8.56
C GLY A 160 5.58 -1.99 -8.95
N VAL A 161 6.49 -2.12 -8.00
CA VAL A 161 7.94 -2.07 -8.23
C VAL A 161 8.37 -3.21 -9.17
N PHE A 162 7.85 -4.42 -8.97
CA PHE A 162 8.06 -5.56 -9.88
C PHE A 162 7.53 -5.27 -11.28
N ALA A 163 6.29 -4.81 -11.43
CA ALA A 163 5.71 -4.44 -12.71
C ALA A 163 6.55 -3.36 -13.44
N SER A 164 7.01 -2.35 -12.70
CA SER A 164 7.89 -1.30 -13.22
C SER A 164 9.25 -1.84 -13.69
N SER A 165 9.74 -2.91 -13.06
CA SER A 165 11.00 -3.55 -13.45
C SER A 165 10.92 -4.31 -14.78
N LEU A 166 9.74 -4.73 -15.21
CA LEU A 166 9.55 -5.53 -16.42
C LEU A 166 9.54 -4.69 -17.71
N THR A 167 9.12 -3.44 -17.65
CA THR A 167 8.87 -2.59 -18.82
C THR A 167 9.71 -1.30 -18.83
N ARG A 168 9.78 -0.65 -20.01
CA ARG A 168 10.29 0.71 -20.18
C ARG A 168 9.20 1.77 -20.21
N SER A 169 7.93 1.35 -20.32
CA SER A 169 6.78 2.25 -20.37
C SER A 169 6.14 2.39 -18.98
N GLN A 170 6.07 3.62 -18.47
CA GLN A 170 5.43 3.94 -17.19
C GLN A 170 3.94 3.56 -17.20
N ILE A 171 3.26 3.78 -18.34
CA ILE A 171 1.82 3.48 -18.48
C ILE A 171 1.59 1.98 -18.39
N ILE A 172 2.40 1.16 -19.09
CA ILE A 172 2.27 -0.29 -19.04
C ILE A 172 2.57 -0.80 -17.62
N ALA A 173 3.57 -0.24 -16.94
CA ALA A 173 3.89 -0.58 -15.55
C ALA A 173 2.69 -0.30 -14.63
N ALA A 174 2.08 0.90 -14.75
CA ALA A 174 0.92 1.29 -13.96
C ALA A 174 -0.29 0.37 -14.24
N MET A 175 -0.61 0.11 -15.51
CA MET A 175 -1.72 -0.76 -15.88
C MET A 175 -1.53 -2.19 -15.39
N THR A 176 -0.34 -2.75 -15.53
CA THR A 176 -0.03 -4.11 -15.06
C THR A 176 -0.16 -4.20 -13.54
N SER A 177 0.40 -3.23 -12.79
CA SER A 177 0.28 -3.16 -11.34
C SER A 177 -1.19 -3.02 -10.91
N LEU A 178 -1.96 -2.16 -11.58
CA LEU A 178 -3.37 -1.93 -11.32
C LEU A 178 -4.21 -3.19 -11.56
N LEU A 179 -3.99 -3.89 -12.67
CA LEU A 179 -4.71 -5.14 -12.98
C LEU A 179 -4.42 -6.23 -11.96
N ILE A 180 -3.17 -6.40 -11.55
CA ILE A 180 -2.80 -7.37 -10.50
C ILE A 180 -3.45 -6.95 -9.17
N GLY A 181 -3.40 -5.66 -8.82
CA GLY A 181 -3.99 -5.13 -7.59
C GLY A 181 -5.51 -5.33 -7.53
N ILE A 182 -6.24 -5.02 -8.61
CA ILE A 182 -7.69 -5.29 -8.72
C ILE A 182 -7.96 -6.79 -8.63
N GLY A 183 -7.15 -7.62 -9.29
CA GLY A 183 -7.28 -9.06 -9.25
C GLY A 183 -7.16 -9.63 -7.83
N LEU A 184 -6.14 -9.20 -7.09
CA LEU A 184 -5.95 -9.59 -5.70
C LEU A 184 -7.12 -9.14 -4.80
N TRP A 185 -7.58 -7.91 -4.97
CA TRP A 185 -8.69 -7.39 -4.19
C TRP A 185 -10.01 -8.11 -4.50
N THR A 186 -10.36 -8.30 -5.78
CA THR A 186 -11.58 -9.00 -6.16
C THR A 186 -11.57 -10.46 -5.75
N MET A 187 -10.41 -11.12 -5.83
CA MET A 187 -10.22 -12.47 -5.32
C MET A 187 -10.45 -12.53 -3.80
N SER A 188 -9.91 -11.56 -3.07
CA SER A 188 -10.10 -11.44 -1.63
C SER A 188 -11.57 -11.24 -1.24
N LEU A 189 -12.33 -10.42 -1.99
CA LEU A 189 -13.77 -10.23 -1.77
C LEU A 189 -14.56 -11.52 -1.99
N ARG A 190 -14.19 -12.33 -2.98
CA ARG A 190 -14.84 -13.62 -3.21
C ARG A 190 -14.62 -14.59 -2.05
N PHE A 191 -13.42 -14.62 -1.50
CA PHE A 191 -13.10 -15.48 -0.36
C PHE A 191 -13.87 -15.07 0.90
N SER A 192 -14.01 -13.78 1.14
CA SER A 192 -14.77 -13.26 2.28
C SER A 192 -16.30 -13.55 2.22
N GLN A 193 -16.86 -13.81 1.03
CA GLN A 193 -18.29 -14.06 0.84
C GLN A 193 -18.67 -15.56 0.79
N THR A 194 -17.68 -16.45 0.81
CA THR A 194 -17.95 -17.88 0.69
C THR A 194 -18.06 -18.48 2.08
N ASP A 195 -19.30 -18.72 2.56
CA ASP A 195 -19.64 -19.40 3.81
C ASP A 195 -19.18 -20.88 3.83
N THR A 196 -17.91 -21.15 3.53
CA THR A 196 -17.31 -22.48 3.67
C THR A 196 -16.73 -22.67 5.08
N ALA A 197 -17.43 -22.20 6.10
CA ALA A 197 -17.05 -22.22 7.51
C ALA A 197 -16.88 -23.62 8.15
N GLY A 198 -16.42 -24.60 7.42
CA GLY A 198 -16.13 -25.95 7.94
C GLY A 198 -15.08 -26.69 7.15
N ASP A 199 -14.77 -26.27 5.93
CA ASP A 199 -13.87 -26.99 5.04
C ASP A 199 -12.43 -26.48 5.17
N ARG A 200 -11.44 -27.35 4.92
CA ARG A 200 -10.02 -26.99 4.91
C ARG A 200 -9.72 -25.89 3.88
N LEU A 201 -10.45 -25.88 2.76
CA LEU A 201 -10.34 -24.88 1.72
C LEU A 201 -10.79 -23.50 2.20
N GLY A 202 -11.90 -23.39 2.94
CA GLY A 202 -12.38 -22.12 3.51
C GLY A 202 -11.34 -21.47 4.40
N ARG A 203 -10.75 -22.23 5.31
CA ARG A 203 -9.68 -21.73 6.20
C ARG A 203 -8.42 -21.25 5.46
N LEU A 204 -8.06 -21.90 4.34
CA LEU A 204 -6.96 -21.45 3.50
C LEU A 204 -7.33 -20.15 2.75
N MET A 205 -8.57 -20.02 2.31
CA MET A 205 -9.07 -18.83 1.62
C MET A 205 -9.15 -17.63 2.56
N ASP A 206 -9.57 -17.82 3.82
CA ASP A 206 -9.55 -16.79 4.85
C ASP A 206 -8.13 -16.25 5.10
N HIS A 207 -7.12 -17.14 5.10
CA HIS A 207 -5.73 -16.75 5.25
C HIS A 207 -5.14 -16.00 4.04
N LEU A 208 -5.77 -16.06 2.89
CA LEU A 208 -5.36 -15.32 1.69
C LEU A 208 -6.17 -14.03 1.49
N SER A 209 -7.22 -13.83 2.28
CA SER A 209 -8.11 -12.68 2.17
C SER A 209 -7.47 -11.42 2.76
N VAL A 210 -6.99 -10.54 1.88
CA VAL A 210 -6.41 -9.24 2.27
C VAL A 210 -7.46 -8.34 2.92
N THR A 211 -8.74 -8.47 2.52
CA THR A 211 -9.86 -7.73 3.11
C THR A 211 -10.10 -8.16 4.56
N HIS A 212 -10.05 -9.45 4.85
CA HIS A 212 -10.19 -9.97 6.21
C HIS A 212 -9.04 -9.48 7.11
N HIS A 213 -7.81 -9.49 6.61
CA HIS A 213 -6.67 -8.95 7.35
C HIS A 213 -6.87 -7.46 7.71
N MET A 214 -7.41 -6.65 6.77
CA MET A 214 -7.67 -5.24 7.07
C MET A 214 -8.79 -5.05 8.10
N GLN A 215 -9.82 -5.91 8.09
CA GLN A 215 -10.87 -5.91 9.10
C GLN A 215 -10.31 -6.19 10.50
N ASP A 216 -9.44 -7.19 10.63
CA ASP A 216 -8.80 -7.50 11.90
C ASP A 216 -7.92 -6.34 12.39
N PHE A 217 -7.09 -5.77 11.50
CA PHE A 217 -6.29 -4.60 11.83
C PHE A 217 -7.14 -3.38 12.25
N ALA A 218 -8.27 -3.14 11.58
CA ALA A 218 -9.17 -2.04 11.92
C ALA A 218 -9.85 -2.22 13.30
N ARG A 219 -10.01 -3.46 13.75
CA ARG A 219 -10.47 -3.81 15.10
C ARG A 219 -9.36 -3.78 16.16
N GLY A 220 -8.13 -3.50 15.76
CA GLY A 220 -6.98 -3.50 16.65
C GLY A 220 -6.42 -4.90 16.93
N VAL A 221 -6.87 -5.91 16.19
CA VAL A 221 -6.34 -7.28 16.27
C VAL A 221 -5.17 -7.43 15.31
N ILE A 222 -3.96 -7.60 15.83
CA ILE A 222 -2.77 -7.83 15.03
C ILE A 222 -2.48 -9.33 14.99
N ASP A 223 -2.98 -10.00 13.94
CA ASP A 223 -2.67 -11.42 13.73
C ASP A 223 -1.27 -11.58 13.11
N GLY A 224 -0.41 -12.36 13.78
CA GLY A 224 0.92 -12.69 13.28
C GLY A 224 0.91 -13.40 11.92
N ARG A 225 -0.15 -14.11 11.58
CA ARG A 225 -0.32 -14.80 10.29
C ARG A 225 -0.46 -13.78 9.15
N ALA A 226 -1.27 -12.73 9.34
CA ALA A 226 -1.43 -11.65 8.38
C ALA A 226 -0.10 -10.91 8.15
N LEU A 227 0.66 -10.65 9.22
CA LEU A 227 1.99 -10.02 9.12
C LEU A 227 2.95 -10.90 8.29
N VAL A 228 3.05 -12.19 8.61
CA VAL A 228 3.92 -13.12 7.88
C VAL A 228 3.50 -13.21 6.41
N PHE A 229 2.20 -13.26 6.11
CA PHE A 229 1.68 -13.27 4.75
C PHE A 229 2.15 -12.05 3.96
N HIS A 230 1.91 -10.84 4.48
CA HIS A 230 2.29 -9.60 3.79
C HIS A 230 3.80 -9.43 3.66
N LEU A 231 4.57 -9.77 4.68
CA LEU A 231 6.03 -9.72 4.63
C LEU A 231 6.60 -10.72 3.62
N SER A 232 6.08 -11.94 3.58
CA SER A 232 6.53 -12.97 2.63
C SER A 232 6.16 -12.62 1.18
N ALA A 233 4.94 -12.09 0.95
CA ALA A 233 4.53 -11.63 -0.36
C ALA A 233 5.38 -10.44 -0.84
N THR A 234 5.63 -9.46 0.03
CA THR A 234 6.50 -8.33 -0.27
C THR A 234 7.91 -8.79 -0.62
N PHE A 235 8.50 -9.65 0.19
CA PHE A 235 9.83 -10.21 -0.07
C PHE A 235 9.87 -10.98 -1.39
N PHE A 236 8.86 -11.77 -1.69
CA PHE A 236 8.75 -12.54 -2.94
C PHE A 236 8.79 -11.63 -4.17
N PHE A 237 7.98 -10.56 -4.22
CA PHE A 237 7.98 -9.66 -5.36
C PHE A 237 9.25 -8.83 -5.46
N LEU A 238 9.87 -8.45 -4.34
CA LEU A 238 11.18 -7.77 -4.36
C LEU A 238 12.29 -8.71 -4.82
N PHE A 239 12.26 -9.98 -4.45
CA PHE A 239 13.16 -10.99 -4.95
C PHE A 239 13.01 -11.19 -6.46
N LEU A 240 11.78 -11.28 -6.98
CA LEU A 240 11.55 -11.34 -8.42
C LEU A 240 12.07 -10.08 -9.13
N THR A 241 11.88 -8.91 -8.52
CA THR A 241 12.43 -7.65 -9.05
C THR A 241 13.94 -7.71 -9.18
N GLN A 242 14.62 -8.15 -8.14
CA GLN A 242 16.08 -8.31 -8.13
C GLN A 242 16.52 -9.29 -9.23
N ARG A 243 15.85 -10.42 -9.40
CA ARG A 243 16.15 -11.38 -10.48
C ARG A 243 15.98 -10.81 -11.88
N VAL A 244 14.95 -10.00 -12.10
CA VAL A 244 14.74 -9.30 -13.37
C VAL A 244 15.90 -8.32 -13.67
N ILE A 245 16.38 -7.63 -12.65
CA ILE A 245 17.49 -6.68 -12.77
C ILE A 245 18.78 -7.41 -13.09
N GLU A 246 19.08 -8.49 -12.35
CA GLU A 246 20.27 -9.33 -12.54
C GLU A 246 20.37 -9.92 -13.95
N MET A 247 19.27 -10.50 -14.45
CA MET A 247 19.23 -11.09 -15.80
C MET A 247 19.54 -10.08 -16.91
N ARG A 248 19.26 -8.80 -16.70
CA ARG A 248 19.58 -7.75 -17.70
C ARG A 248 21.01 -7.25 -17.65
N ARG A 249 21.73 -7.51 -16.59
CA ARG A 249 23.14 -7.16 -16.47
C ARG A 249 24.06 -8.08 -17.32
N TRP A 250 23.55 -9.27 -17.62
CA TRP A 250 24.30 -10.28 -18.38
C TRP A 250 23.99 -10.28 -19.90
N LYS A 251 23.14 -9.38 -20.35
CA LYS A 251 22.84 -9.12 -21.77
C LYS A 251 23.39 -7.77 -22.21
#